data_fc8be44dde165cbece7ed778744bdf06
#
_entry.id   fc8be44dde165cbece7ed778744bdf06
#
_cell.length_a   1.000
_cell.length_b   1.000
_cell.length_c   1.000
_cell.angle_alpha   90.00
_cell.angle_beta   90.00
_cell.angle_gamma   90.00
#
_symmetry.space_group_name_H-M   'P 1'
#
loop_
_entity.id
_entity.type
_entity.pdbx_description
1 polymer ?
#
loop_
_entity_poly.entity_id
_entity_poly.type
_entity_poly.pdbx_seq_one_letter_code
_entity_poly.pdbx_strand_id
1 'polypeptide(L)'
;MRKTGLFLASIALSATLWAESPEKKGLDVINKANAEAYIGFLASDALEGREAGFRGGRIAGEYIVSNLKTMGIEPLFESYYQPFEAYNKERQKRGRFQVHPDSIAKLKQGVHQKLSMNNILGKIEGKNPNE
;
A
#
# COMPACT_ATOMS: atom_id res chain seq x y z
N MET A 1 -60.53 52.44 3.89
CA MET A 1 -59.05 52.30 3.88
C MET A 1 -58.74 50.89 4.24
N ARG A 2 -58.38 50.06 3.22
CA ARG A 2 -58.05 48.62 3.37
C ARG A 2 -56.55 48.47 3.51
N LYS A 3 -56.10 47.99 4.65
CA LYS A 3 -54.72 47.63 4.85
C LYS A 3 -54.51 46.17 4.40
N THR A 4 -53.86 45.95 3.25
CA THR A 4 -53.40 44.63 2.77
C THR A 4 -52.08 44.32 3.44
N GLY A 5 -52.10 43.37 4.38
CA GLY A 5 -50.89 42.81 4.95
C GLY A 5 -50.25 41.79 3.99
N LEU A 6 -49.02 42.04 3.58
CA LEU A 6 -48.21 41.17 2.75
C LEU A 6 -47.52 40.13 3.65
N PHE A 7 -48.00 38.90 3.65
CA PHE A 7 -47.32 37.77 4.30
C PHE A 7 -46.21 37.26 3.37
N LEU A 8 -44.97 37.63 3.69
CA LEU A 8 -43.80 37.01 3.10
C LEU A 8 -43.55 35.63 3.78
N ALA A 9 -43.97 34.59 3.14
CA ALA A 9 -43.61 33.23 3.53
C ALA A 9 -42.14 32.96 3.14
N SER A 10 -41.25 33.04 4.11
CA SER A 10 -39.85 32.61 3.95
C SER A 10 -39.80 31.09 3.91
N ILE A 11 -39.71 30.51 2.71
CA ILE A 11 -39.40 29.12 2.53
C ILE A 11 -37.90 28.96 2.78
N ALA A 12 -37.53 28.60 4.00
CA ALA A 12 -36.16 28.13 4.31
C ALA A 12 -35.98 26.76 3.65
N LEU A 13 -35.38 26.75 2.46
CA LEU A 13 -34.96 25.56 1.79
C LEU A 13 -33.70 25.01 2.56
N SER A 14 -33.95 24.21 3.56
CA SER A 14 -32.91 23.49 4.25
C SER A 14 -32.36 22.42 3.30
N ALA A 15 -31.35 22.77 2.51
CA ALA A 15 -30.53 21.81 1.80
C ALA A 15 -29.76 21.01 2.85
N THR A 16 -30.32 19.88 3.27
CA THR A 16 -29.56 18.87 3.99
C THR A 16 -28.51 18.33 3.03
N LEU A 17 -27.31 18.89 3.14
CA LEU A 17 -26.11 18.30 2.55
C LEU A 17 -25.93 16.91 3.18
N TRP A 18 -26.36 15.90 2.46
CA TRP A 18 -26.05 14.50 2.81
C TRP A 18 -24.56 14.32 2.56
N ALA A 19 -23.74 14.69 3.55
CA ALA A 19 -22.33 14.35 3.53
C ALA A 19 -22.24 12.81 3.63
N GLU A 20 -21.76 12.21 2.57
CA GLU A 20 -21.50 10.78 2.51
C GLU A 20 -20.53 10.39 3.63
N SER A 21 -20.83 9.31 4.39
CA SER A 21 -19.98 8.94 5.50
C SER A 21 -18.58 8.53 5.01
N PRO A 22 -17.52 8.77 5.82
CA PRO A 22 -16.17 8.37 5.47
C PRO A 22 -16.03 6.88 5.15
N GLU A 23 -16.80 6.03 5.86
CA GLU A 23 -16.85 4.59 5.64
C GLU A 23 -17.39 4.25 4.25
N LYS A 24 -18.47 4.92 3.83
CA LYS A 24 -19.05 4.70 2.50
C LYS A 24 -18.08 5.11 1.41
N LYS A 25 -17.41 6.26 1.53
CA LYS A 25 -16.36 6.68 0.59
C LYS A 25 -15.23 5.67 0.50
N GLY A 26 -14.83 5.07 1.62
CA GLY A 26 -13.84 4.01 1.65
C GLY A 26 -14.30 2.75 0.90
N LEU A 27 -15.55 2.34 1.11
CA LEU A 27 -16.11 1.16 0.44
C LEU A 27 -16.27 1.36 -1.08
N ASP A 28 -16.62 2.57 -1.53
CA ASP A 28 -16.81 2.87 -2.95
C ASP A 28 -15.51 2.76 -3.76
N VAL A 29 -14.34 2.89 -3.11
CA VAL A 29 -13.03 2.70 -3.75
C VAL A 29 -12.72 1.21 -3.94
N ILE A 30 -13.32 0.33 -3.12
CA ILE A 30 -13.17 -1.13 -3.23
C ILE A 30 -14.16 -1.64 -4.27
N ASN A 31 -13.79 -1.54 -5.53
CA ASN A 31 -14.63 -1.99 -6.63
C ASN A 31 -13.86 -2.94 -7.58
N LYS A 32 -14.60 -3.64 -8.41
CA LYS A 32 -14.05 -4.65 -9.34
C LYS A 32 -12.98 -4.05 -10.26
N ALA A 33 -13.22 -2.86 -10.82
CA ALA A 33 -12.30 -2.25 -11.78
C ALA A 33 -10.95 -1.91 -11.13
N ASN A 34 -10.96 -1.36 -9.90
CA ASN A 34 -9.74 -1.08 -9.16
C ASN A 34 -8.99 -2.37 -8.80
N ALA A 35 -9.72 -3.39 -8.34
CA ALA A 35 -9.12 -4.69 -8.04
C ALA A 35 -8.50 -5.34 -9.29
N GLU A 36 -9.18 -5.32 -10.42
CA GLU A 36 -8.67 -5.82 -11.70
C GLU A 36 -7.42 -5.07 -12.15
N ALA A 37 -7.38 -3.75 -11.99
CA ALA A 37 -6.23 -2.94 -12.36
C ALA A 37 -4.98 -3.29 -11.51
N TYR A 38 -5.14 -3.34 -10.19
CA TYR A 38 -4.02 -3.67 -9.29
C TYR A 38 -3.53 -5.12 -9.46
N ILE A 39 -4.47 -6.06 -9.44
CA ILE A 39 -4.14 -7.49 -9.55
C ILE A 39 -3.63 -7.80 -10.96
N GLY A 40 -4.25 -7.25 -11.99
CA GLY A 40 -3.87 -7.46 -13.38
C GLY A 40 -2.42 -7.04 -13.65
N PHE A 41 -2.01 -5.87 -13.15
CA PHE A 41 -0.61 -5.46 -13.27
C PHE A 41 0.32 -6.38 -12.46
N LEU A 42 0.00 -6.59 -11.18
CA LEU A 42 0.85 -7.40 -10.30
C LEU A 42 0.94 -8.88 -10.74
N ALA A 43 -0.08 -9.40 -11.40
CA ALA A 43 -0.11 -10.78 -11.90
C ALA A 43 0.41 -10.92 -13.34
N SER A 44 0.81 -9.83 -14.00
CA SER A 44 1.26 -9.86 -15.38
C SER A 44 2.58 -10.62 -15.55
N ASP A 45 2.75 -11.25 -16.69
CA ASP A 45 3.99 -11.95 -17.08
C ASP A 45 5.19 -10.99 -17.17
N ALA A 46 4.95 -9.69 -17.40
CA ALA A 46 5.97 -8.66 -17.41
C ALA A 46 6.75 -8.55 -16.08
N LEU A 47 6.19 -9.03 -14.99
CA LEU A 47 6.82 -9.08 -13.67
C LEU A 47 7.57 -10.40 -13.38
N GLU A 48 7.68 -11.31 -14.36
CA GLU A 48 8.52 -12.52 -14.26
C GLU A 48 8.25 -13.35 -12.98
N GLY A 49 6.98 -13.38 -12.52
CA GLY A 49 6.57 -14.06 -11.29
C GLY A 49 6.86 -13.31 -10.00
N ARG A 50 7.44 -12.12 -10.03
CA ARG A 50 7.71 -11.23 -8.85
C ARG A 50 8.57 -11.88 -7.77
N GLU A 51 9.53 -12.72 -8.16
CA GLU A 51 10.42 -13.36 -7.21
C GLU A 51 11.17 -12.29 -6.39
N ALA A 52 11.16 -12.45 -5.07
CA ALA A 52 11.80 -11.51 -4.15
C ALA A 52 13.31 -11.40 -4.39
N GLY A 53 13.83 -10.18 -4.44
CA GLY A 53 15.25 -9.91 -4.74
C GLY A 53 15.58 -9.86 -6.24
N PHE A 54 14.65 -10.25 -7.13
CA PHE A 54 14.82 -10.21 -8.57
C PHE A 54 14.10 -9.03 -9.21
N ARG A 55 14.29 -8.86 -10.53
CA ARG A 55 13.81 -7.68 -11.28
C ARG A 55 12.30 -7.50 -11.14
N GLY A 56 11.51 -8.54 -11.39
CA GLY A 56 10.05 -8.45 -11.33
C GLY A 56 9.53 -8.10 -9.94
N GLY A 57 10.16 -8.62 -8.86
CA GLY A 57 9.85 -8.26 -7.48
C GLY A 57 10.16 -6.80 -7.19
N ARG A 58 11.27 -6.26 -7.71
CA ARG A 58 11.60 -4.82 -7.54
C ARG A 58 10.60 -3.91 -8.26
N ILE A 59 10.23 -4.24 -9.51
CA ILE A 59 9.22 -3.46 -10.25
C ILE A 59 7.87 -3.49 -9.53
N ALA A 60 7.45 -4.63 -9.00
CA ALA A 60 6.24 -4.73 -8.19
C ALA A 60 6.33 -3.83 -6.94
N GLY A 61 7.50 -3.77 -6.30
CA GLY A 61 7.77 -2.87 -5.18
C GLY A 61 7.61 -1.39 -5.53
N GLU A 62 8.20 -0.94 -6.64
CA GLU A 62 8.05 0.44 -7.13
C GLU A 62 6.57 0.78 -7.42
N TYR A 63 5.84 -0.15 -8.01
CA TYR A 63 4.41 0.02 -8.24
C TYR A 63 3.63 0.20 -6.94
N ILE A 64 3.89 -0.62 -5.92
CA ILE A 64 3.27 -0.49 -4.60
C ILE A 64 3.59 0.87 -3.98
N VAL A 65 4.86 1.28 -3.97
CA VAL A 65 5.28 2.59 -3.43
C VAL A 65 4.62 3.75 -4.17
N SER A 66 4.50 3.67 -5.49
CA SER A 66 3.80 4.67 -6.29
C SER A 66 2.33 4.81 -5.86
N ASN A 67 1.64 3.69 -5.62
CA ASN A 67 0.26 3.71 -5.13
C ASN A 67 0.16 4.28 -3.71
N LEU A 68 1.08 3.92 -2.79
CA LEU A 68 1.10 4.51 -1.45
C LEU A 68 1.24 6.03 -1.49
N LYS A 69 2.13 6.56 -2.33
CA LYS A 69 2.29 8.00 -2.57
C LYS A 69 1.00 8.65 -3.11
N THR A 70 0.35 8.01 -4.07
CA THR A 70 -0.91 8.52 -4.64
C THR A 70 -2.04 8.56 -3.59
N MET A 71 -2.02 7.63 -2.65
CA MET A 71 -2.97 7.59 -1.52
C MET A 71 -2.60 8.56 -0.39
N GLY A 72 -1.47 9.27 -0.47
CA GLY A 72 -0.98 10.15 0.59
C GLY A 72 -0.50 9.42 1.84
N ILE A 73 -0.15 8.13 1.71
CA ILE A 73 0.40 7.34 2.81
C ILE A 73 1.90 7.64 2.90
N GLU A 74 2.32 8.18 4.03
CA GLU A 74 3.72 8.54 4.28
C GLU A 74 4.59 7.30 4.58
N PRO A 75 5.90 7.34 4.30
CA PRO A 75 6.81 6.28 4.70
C PRO A 75 6.91 6.19 6.22
N LEU A 76 7.11 4.98 6.75
CA LEU A 76 7.28 4.78 8.20
C LEU A 76 8.59 5.37 8.73
N PHE A 77 9.63 5.42 7.89
CA PHE A 77 10.96 5.98 8.17
C PHE A 77 11.31 7.05 7.14
N GLU A 78 12.57 7.32 6.91
CA GLU A 78 13.03 8.27 5.87
C GLU A 78 12.66 7.82 4.45
N SER A 79 12.41 6.51 4.26
CA SER A 79 12.06 5.89 2.98
C SER A 79 10.97 4.84 3.17
N TYR A 80 10.21 4.55 2.11
CA TYR A 80 9.31 3.40 2.07
C TYR A 80 10.04 2.07 2.13
N TYR A 81 11.32 2.05 1.81
CA TYR A 81 12.12 0.84 1.72
C TYR A 81 12.93 0.62 2.99
N GLN A 82 12.74 -0.55 3.59
CA GLN A 82 13.60 -1.08 4.64
C GLN A 82 14.45 -2.21 4.04
N PRO A 83 15.73 -1.95 3.74
CA PRO A 83 16.59 -2.94 3.11
C PRO A 83 16.97 -4.06 4.08
N PHE A 84 17.03 -5.26 3.56
CA PHE A 84 17.57 -6.42 4.27
C PHE A 84 18.23 -7.40 3.31
N GLU A 85 19.00 -8.32 3.85
CA GLU A 85 19.74 -9.31 3.09
C GLU A 85 19.26 -10.73 3.44
N ALA A 86 19.09 -11.55 2.42
CA ALA A 86 18.81 -12.96 2.57
C ALA A 86 19.91 -13.81 1.94
N TYR A 87 20.18 -14.94 2.53
CA TYR A 87 21.28 -15.81 2.16
C TYR A 87 20.81 -17.23 1.89
N ASN A 88 21.43 -17.86 0.90
CA ASN A 88 21.19 -19.27 0.56
C ASN A 88 22.52 -19.95 0.18
N LYS A 89 22.56 -21.28 0.19
CA LYS A 89 23.69 -22.02 -0.37
C LYS A 89 23.76 -21.82 -1.88
N GLU A 90 24.97 -21.64 -2.38
CA GLU A 90 25.16 -21.51 -3.82
C GLU A 90 24.62 -22.73 -4.57
N ARG A 91 24.00 -22.48 -5.74
CA ARG A 91 23.46 -23.50 -6.68
C ARG A 91 22.23 -24.30 -6.23
N GLN A 92 21.62 -24.03 -5.11
CA GLN A 92 20.31 -24.62 -4.84
C GLN A 92 19.20 -23.84 -5.57
N LYS A 93 18.81 -24.30 -6.76
CA LYS A 93 17.72 -23.70 -7.57
C LYS A 93 16.36 -23.57 -6.84
N ARG A 94 16.17 -24.25 -5.70
CA ARG A 94 14.95 -24.25 -4.89
C ARG A 94 15.23 -24.17 -3.38
N GLY A 95 16.41 -23.71 -2.98
CA GLY A 95 16.76 -23.54 -1.57
C GLY A 95 16.03 -22.37 -0.95
N ARG A 96 15.61 -22.50 0.31
CA ARG A 96 15.03 -21.39 1.06
C ARG A 96 16.12 -20.39 1.41
N PHE A 97 15.87 -19.12 1.09
CA PHE A 97 16.69 -18.03 1.60
C PHE A 97 16.49 -17.88 3.11
N GLN A 98 17.58 -17.65 3.82
CA GLN A 98 17.60 -17.48 5.27
C GLN A 98 17.78 -16.00 5.60
N VAL A 99 17.02 -15.54 6.58
CA VAL A 99 17.09 -14.16 7.11
C VAL A 99 17.44 -14.14 8.59
N HIS A 100 17.41 -15.30 9.26
CA HIS A 100 17.75 -15.39 10.67
C HIS A 100 19.27 -15.28 10.88
N PRO A 101 19.76 -14.46 11.84
CA PRO A 101 21.20 -14.19 12.05
C PRO A 101 22.07 -15.44 12.19
N ASP A 102 21.64 -16.41 12.99
CA ASP A 102 22.42 -17.64 13.21
C ASP A 102 22.54 -18.50 11.94
N SER A 103 21.47 -18.55 11.14
CA SER A 103 21.48 -19.26 9.86
C SER A 103 22.40 -18.57 8.85
N ILE A 104 22.39 -17.24 8.83
CA ILE A 104 23.28 -16.42 8.00
C ILE A 104 24.73 -16.61 8.40
N ALA A 105 25.05 -16.62 9.69
CA ALA A 105 26.41 -16.84 10.18
C ALA A 105 26.98 -18.19 9.71
N LYS A 106 26.18 -19.25 9.76
CA LYS A 106 26.56 -20.57 9.24
C LYS A 106 26.77 -20.59 7.72
N LEU A 107 25.88 -19.90 6.97
CA LEU A 107 25.98 -19.86 5.52
C LEU A 107 27.18 -19.04 5.02
N LYS A 108 27.55 -17.96 5.71
CA LYS A 108 28.71 -17.13 5.37
C LYS A 108 30.05 -17.84 5.50
N GLN A 109 30.11 -18.95 6.23
CA GLN A 109 31.33 -19.78 6.34
C GLN A 109 31.63 -20.58 5.07
N GLY A 110 30.67 -20.71 4.15
CA GLY A 110 30.80 -21.44 2.88
C GLY A 110 30.42 -20.61 1.68
N VAL A 111 30.41 -21.26 0.53
CA VAL A 111 29.93 -20.60 -0.71
C VAL A 111 28.41 -20.38 -0.63
N HIS A 112 27.99 -19.13 -0.76
CA HIS A 112 26.62 -18.73 -0.61
C HIS A 112 26.18 -17.73 -1.68
N GLN A 113 24.89 -17.67 -1.91
CA GLN A 113 24.22 -16.64 -2.70
C GLN A 113 23.61 -15.62 -1.75
N LYS A 114 23.82 -14.35 -2.05
CA LYS A 114 23.22 -13.22 -1.32
C LYS A 114 22.20 -12.53 -2.21
N LEU A 115 21.04 -12.22 -1.66
CA LEU A 115 20.02 -11.36 -2.28
C LEU A 115 19.77 -10.14 -1.41
N SER A 116 19.77 -8.98 -2.03
CA SER A 116 19.33 -7.74 -1.40
C SER A 116 17.83 -7.54 -1.69
N MET A 117 17.06 -7.35 -0.63
CA MET A 117 15.61 -7.23 -0.68
C MET A 117 15.17 -6.01 0.15
N ASN A 118 13.91 -5.60 -0.04
CA ASN A 118 13.31 -4.52 0.72
C ASN A 118 11.94 -4.95 1.26
N ASN A 119 11.67 -4.62 2.52
CA ASN A 119 10.30 -4.46 2.97
C ASN A 119 9.78 -3.09 2.51
N ILE A 120 8.49 -2.99 2.23
CA ILE A 120 7.83 -1.73 1.91
C ILE A 120 6.94 -1.37 3.08
N LEU A 121 7.16 -0.20 3.66
CA LEU A 121 6.51 0.25 4.87
C LEU A 121 5.91 1.63 4.67
N GLY A 122 4.63 1.75 4.97
CA GLY A 122 3.90 3.01 5.03
C GLY A 122 3.26 3.18 6.41
N LYS A 123 2.93 4.42 6.78
CA LYS A 123 2.31 4.78 8.04
C LYS A 123 1.00 5.52 7.80
N ILE A 124 -0.04 5.12 8.50
CA ILE A 124 -1.29 5.86 8.63
C ILE A 124 -1.42 6.22 10.11
N GLU A 125 -1.47 7.52 10.41
CA GLU A 125 -1.64 7.97 11.78
C GLU A 125 -3.08 7.79 12.22
N GLY A 126 -3.27 7.21 13.41
CA GLY A 126 -4.56 7.12 14.07
C GLY A 126 -5.06 8.50 14.51
N LYS A 127 -6.35 8.65 14.66
CA LYS A 127 -6.96 9.89 15.18
C LYS A 127 -6.74 10.08 16.67
N ASN A 128 -6.47 9.01 17.39
CA ASN A 128 -6.25 9.02 18.83
C ASN A 128 -4.76 8.70 19.11
N PRO A 129 -3.97 9.66 19.61
CA PRO A 129 -2.54 9.44 19.88
C PRO A 129 -2.26 8.45 21.02
N ASN A 130 -3.29 7.97 21.73
CA ASN A 130 -3.19 7.03 22.84
C ASN A 130 -3.69 5.62 22.50
N GLU A 131 -4.03 5.34 21.28
CA GLU A 131 -4.33 4.02 20.71
C GLU A 131 -3.21 3.63 19.70
#